data_4ee055c8d9d66e69af75ecac738e228f
#
_entry.id   4ee055c8d9d66e69af75ecac738e228f
#
_cell.length_a   1.000
_cell.length_b   1.000
_cell.length_c   1.000
_cell.angle_alpha   90.00
_cell.angle_beta   90.00
_cell.angle_gamma   90.00
#
_symmetry.space_group_name_H-M   'P 1'
#
loop_
_entity.id
_entity.type
_entity.pdbx_description
1 polymer ?
#
loop_
_entity_poly.entity_id
_entity_poly.type
_entity_poly.pdbx_seq_one_letter_code
_entity_poly.pdbx_strand_id
1 'polypeptide(L)'
;MQIELLQRGEHMMTVCNACRYCEQYCPVFPAMEERRTFGKADLLYLANLCHNCGECLYACQYAPPHEFGIDLPRKLAELRIASYEEYCWPASLGGAFRQQGLAAGTALAAVLSAVMLASAWLFNPGALWRPNPGGDFYSVVPHGVMVGLFGGVSLFVLSSLVIGISRFWREAHHEPAVSLTAAGLARGLRDGLTLRHLHSSGVPCTTGEDVRSPWRRWFHHGTFYGFLLCFASTSVAAVYDALGWSAPYAYTSLPVILGTAGGIGLLIGPAGLMVQRRRRDPALTDPAQNGLDESFLLLLFLTSLSGLLLLVLRDRTAMGILLIVHLGIVMALFVTLPYGKFVHGLYRLAALIKYNLTTRG
;
A
#
# COMPACT_ATOMS: atom_id res chain seq x y z
N MET A 1 3.30 -17.03 -13.38
CA MET A 1 2.62 -17.57 -12.17
C MET A 1 2.71 -19.09 -12.16
N GLN A 2 2.97 -19.70 -11.01
CA GLN A 2 3.17 -21.16 -10.93
C GLN A 2 1.83 -21.89 -11.09
N ILE A 3 1.79 -22.93 -11.94
CA ILE A 3 0.59 -23.73 -12.21
C ILE A 3 0.05 -24.38 -10.91
N GLU A 4 0.94 -24.90 -10.09
CA GLU A 4 0.60 -25.51 -8.79
C GLU A 4 -0.16 -24.55 -7.85
N LEU A 5 0.22 -23.26 -7.82
CA LEU A 5 -0.47 -22.25 -7.00
C LEU A 5 -1.93 -22.07 -7.43
N LEU A 6 -2.17 -22.05 -8.74
CA LEU A 6 -3.53 -21.94 -9.30
C LEU A 6 -4.37 -23.19 -9.00
N GLN A 7 -3.82 -24.38 -9.22
CA GLN A 7 -4.51 -25.64 -8.97
C GLN A 7 -4.91 -25.80 -7.49
N ARG A 8 -4.01 -25.45 -6.58
CA ARG A 8 -4.33 -25.45 -5.13
C ARG A 8 -5.39 -24.41 -4.79
N GLY A 9 -5.31 -23.21 -5.37
CA GLY A 9 -6.32 -22.17 -5.21
C GLY A 9 -7.70 -22.60 -5.71
N GLU A 10 -7.77 -23.20 -6.88
CA GLU A 10 -8.99 -23.76 -7.47
C GLU A 10 -9.59 -24.85 -6.58
N HIS A 11 -8.76 -25.82 -6.13
CA HIS A 11 -9.19 -26.88 -5.23
C HIS A 11 -9.80 -26.32 -3.95
N MET A 12 -9.11 -25.40 -3.27
CA MET A 12 -9.60 -24.80 -2.02
C MET A 12 -10.91 -24.02 -2.23
N MET A 13 -11.01 -23.26 -3.32
CA MET A 13 -12.22 -22.52 -3.63
C MET A 13 -13.39 -23.45 -3.94
N THR A 14 -13.15 -24.58 -4.62
CA THR A 14 -14.17 -25.59 -4.89
C THR A 14 -14.70 -26.22 -3.60
N VAL A 15 -13.83 -26.58 -2.66
CA VAL A 15 -14.23 -27.11 -1.36
C VAL A 15 -15.00 -26.06 -0.55
N CYS A 16 -14.51 -24.81 -0.51
CA CYS A 16 -15.19 -23.72 0.19
C CYS A 16 -16.58 -23.43 -0.42
N ASN A 17 -16.70 -23.46 -1.74
CA ASN A 17 -17.98 -23.22 -2.44
C ASN A 17 -19.00 -24.34 -2.20
N ALA A 18 -18.53 -25.57 -2.01
CA ALA A 18 -19.38 -26.69 -1.62
C ALA A 18 -19.81 -26.60 -0.14
N CYS A 19 -18.92 -26.18 0.75
CA CYS A 19 -19.15 -26.10 2.20
C CYS A 19 -20.02 -24.91 2.61
N ARG A 20 -19.73 -23.70 2.10
CA ARG A 20 -20.42 -22.42 2.36
C ARG A 20 -20.52 -21.96 3.83
N TYR A 21 -19.87 -22.61 4.76
CA TYR A 21 -19.96 -22.27 6.18
C TYR A 21 -19.59 -20.81 6.49
N CYS A 22 -18.64 -20.25 5.72
CA CYS A 22 -18.13 -18.89 5.91
C CYS A 22 -18.85 -17.81 5.09
N GLU A 23 -20.02 -18.08 4.51
CA GLU A 23 -20.75 -17.19 3.58
C GLU A 23 -20.90 -15.76 4.10
N GLN A 24 -21.14 -15.57 5.39
CA GLN A 24 -21.37 -14.27 6.00
C GLN A 24 -20.12 -13.59 6.57
N TYR A 25 -18.94 -14.21 6.49
CA TYR A 25 -17.72 -13.69 7.13
C TYR A 25 -17.15 -12.48 6.42
N CYS A 26 -17.10 -12.50 5.09
CA CYS A 26 -16.51 -11.41 4.32
C CYS A 26 -16.97 -11.44 2.85
N PRO A 27 -16.69 -10.39 2.05
CA PRO A 27 -17.10 -10.29 0.65
C PRO A 27 -16.57 -11.41 -0.27
N VAL A 28 -15.51 -12.12 0.14
CA VAL A 28 -14.91 -13.20 -0.68
C VAL A 28 -15.91 -14.32 -0.93
N PHE A 29 -16.68 -14.73 0.09
CA PHE A 29 -17.56 -15.89 -0.02
C PHE A 29 -18.78 -15.63 -0.92
N PRO A 30 -19.58 -14.57 -0.75
CA PRO A 30 -20.64 -14.26 -1.71
C PRO A 30 -20.12 -14.07 -3.13
N ALA A 31 -18.94 -13.43 -3.30
CA ALA A 31 -18.34 -13.30 -4.62
C ALA A 31 -17.86 -14.64 -5.21
N MET A 32 -17.45 -15.59 -4.37
CA MET A 32 -17.10 -16.96 -4.77
C MET A 32 -18.33 -17.74 -5.24
N GLU A 33 -19.45 -17.62 -4.54
CA GLU A 33 -20.68 -18.37 -4.81
C GLU A 33 -21.32 -18.06 -6.17
N GLU A 34 -21.04 -16.89 -6.73
CA GLU A 34 -21.45 -16.51 -8.09
C GLU A 34 -20.74 -17.33 -9.18
N ARG A 35 -19.75 -18.15 -8.82
CA ARG A 35 -18.89 -18.88 -9.77
C ARG A 35 -19.08 -20.39 -9.66
N ARG A 36 -19.07 -21.06 -10.79
CA ARG A 36 -19.10 -22.54 -10.88
C ARG A 36 -17.69 -23.13 -10.96
N THR A 37 -16.78 -22.41 -11.56
CA THR A 37 -15.37 -22.79 -11.75
C THR A 37 -14.49 -21.61 -11.37
N PHE A 38 -13.23 -21.88 -11.04
CA PHE A 38 -12.29 -20.88 -10.57
C PHE A 38 -11.07 -20.79 -11.46
N GLY A 39 -11.18 -20.01 -12.53
CA GLY A 39 -10.04 -19.70 -13.38
C GLY A 39 -9.05 -18.74 -12.73
N LYS A 40 -7.91 -18.49 -13.39
CA LYS A 40 -6.88 -17.54 -12.93
C LYS A 40 -7.46 -16.18 -12.55
N ALA A 41 -8.31 -15.62 -13.43
CA ALA A 41 -8.93 -14.30 -13.22
C ALA A 41 -9.76 -14.25 -11.94
N ASP A 42 -10.56 -15.30 -11.70
CA ASP A 42 -11.40 -15.39 -10.48
C ASP A 42 -10.56 -15.50 -9.22
N LEU A 43 -9.53 -16.35 -9.26
CA LEU A 43 -8.63 -16.54 -8.12
C LEU A 43 -7.90 -15.25 -7.78
N LEU A 44 -7.40 -14.50 -8.76
CA LEU A 44 -6.73 -13.22 -8.54
C LEU A 44 -7.69 -12.13 -8.05
N TYR A 45 -8.92 -12.10 -8.56
CA TYR A 45 -9.96 -11.21 -8.07
C TYR A 45 -10.31 -11.49 -6.60
N LEU A 46 -10.61 -12.75 -6.25
CA LEU A 46 -10.94 -13.15 -4.88
C LEU A 46 -9.76 -12.92 -3.91
N ALA A 47 -8.54 -13.14 -4.38
CA ALA A 47 -7.33 -12.85 -3.60
C ALA A 47 -7.17 -11.36 -3.26
N ASN A 48 -7.50 -10.46 -4.19
CA ASN A 48 -7.46 -9.02 -3.94
C ASN A 48 -8.66 -8.52 -3.13
N LEU A 49 -9.79 -9.20 -3.17
CA LEU A 49 -10.95 -8.92 -2.33
C LEU A 49 -10.71 -9.35 -0.87
N CYS A 50 -9.88 -10.36 -0.62
CA CYS A 50 -9.58 -10.90 0.71
C CYS A 50 -8.77 -9.90 1.57
N HIS A 51 -9.28 -9.60 2.77
CA HIS A 51 -8.64 -8.70 3.74
C HIS A 51 -7.65 -9.41 4.67
N ASN A 52 -7.50 -10.71 4.48
CA ASN A 52 -6.58 -11.55 5.26
C ASN A 52 -6.80 -11.36 6.78
N CYS A 53 -8.04 -11.47 7.26
CA CYS A 53 -8.39 -11.38 8.68
C CYS A 53 -8.17 -12.69 9.45
N GLY A 54 -8.15 -13.84 8.77
CA GLY A 54 -7.92 -15.16 9.38
C GLY A 54 -9.18 -15.87 9.87
N GLU A 55 -10.32 -15.20 10.01
CA GLU A 55 -11.55 -15.76 10.57
C GLU A 55 -11.99 -17.07 9.92
N CYS A 56 -11.89 -17.14 8.58
CA CYS A 56 -12.25 -18.35 7.85
C CYS A 56 -11.28 -19.54 8.09
N LEU A 57 -10.05 -19.32 8.57
CA LEU A 57 -9.14 -20.39 8.93
C LEU A 57 -9.52 -20.97 10.30
N TYR A 58 -9.71 -20.09 11.30
CA TYR A 58 -10.03 -20.52 12.67
C TYR A 58 -11.39 -21.19 12.81
N ALA A 59 -12.34 -20.82 11.94
CA ALA A 59 -13.66 -21.44 11.92
C ALA A 59 -13.77 -22.67 11.01
N CYS A 60 -12.70 -23.00 10.27
CA CYS A 60 -12.74 -24.04 9.24
C CYS A 60 -12.55 -25.45 9.80
N GLN A 61 -13.57 -26.30 9.67
CA GLN A 61 -13.47 -27.72 10.03
C GLN A 61 -12.53 -28.52 9.12
N TYR A 62 -12.18 -27.97 7.93
CA TYR A 62 -11.28 -28.60 6.95
C TYR A 62 -9.88 -28.01 6.99
N ALA A 63 -9.58 -27.13 7.96
CA ALA A 63 -8.23 -26.60 8.15
C ALA A 63 -7.26 -27.72 8.60
N PRO A 64 -5.94 -27.55 8.39
CA PRO A 64 -4.96 -28.49 8.91
C PRO A 64 -5.17 -28.77 10.42
N PRO A 65 -5.11 -30.03 10.89
CA PRO A 65 -4.55 -31.21 10.22
C PRO A 65 -5.55 -32.04 9.38
N HIS A 66 -6.71 -31.52 9.03
CA HIS A 66 -7.66 -32.25 8.18
C HIS A 66 -7.05 -32.59 6.80
N GLU A 67 -7.45 -33.72 6.20
CA GLU A 67 -6.90 -34.21 4.91
C GLU A 67 -7.06 -33.20 3.76
N PHE A 68 -8.12 -32.40 3.74
CA PHE A 68 -8.31 -31.32 2.75
C PHE A 68 -7.34 -30.16 2.92
N GLY A 69 -6.78 -29.97 4.11
CA GLY A 69 -5.76 -28.98 4.38
C GLY A 69 -6.12 -27.56 3.93
N ILE A 70 -7.37 -27.12 4.18
CA ILE A 70 -7.85 -25.82 3.71
C ILE A 70 -7.22 -24.67 4.49
N ASP A 71 -6.27 -24.03 3.86
CA ASP A 71 -5.49 -22.89 4.34
C ASP A 71 -5.77 -21.68 3.45
N LEU A 72 -7.04 -21.28 3.35
CA LEU A 72 -7.52 -20.28 2.42
C LEU A 72 -6.86 -18.89 2.59
N PRO A 73 -6.71 -18.32 3.81
CA PRO A 73 -6.13 -16.98 3.96
C PRO A 73 -4.69 -16.88 3.45
N ARG A 74 -3.88 -17.90 3.72
CA ARG A 74 -2.50 -17.98 3.26
C ARG A 74 -2.45 -18.13 1.74
N LYS A 75 -3.27 -19.02 1.18
CA LYS A 75 -3.32 -19.24 -0.26
C LYS A 75 -3.77 -17.99 -1.03
N LEU A 76 -4.76 -17.27 -0.51
CA LEU A 76 -5.15 -15.97 -1.07
C LEU A 76 -4.07 -14.90 -0.90
N ALA A 77 -3.24 -14.98 0.15
CA ALA A 77 -2.09 -14.08 0.30
C ALA A 77 -1.03 -14.34 -0.78
N GLU A 78 -0.69 -15.61 -1.05
CA GLU A 78 0.23 -16.02 -2.11
C GLU A 78 -0.28 -15.58 -3.50
N LEU A 79 -1.55 -15.84 -3.83
CA LEU A 79 -2.19 -15.42 -5.09
C LEU A 79 -2.21 -13.89 -5.25
N ARG A 80 -2.43 -13.16 -4.16
CA ARG A 80 -2.43 -11.70 -4.18
C ARG A 80 -1.07 -11.13 -4.54
N ILE A 81 0.01 -11.68 -4.00
CA ILE A 81 1.37 -11.27 -4.37
C ILE A 81 1.67 -11.62 -5.82
N ALA A 82 1.26 -12.82 -6.27
CA ALA A 82 1.39 -13.18 -7.67
C ALA A 82 0.64 -12.20 -8.59
N SER A 83 -0.50 -11.63 -8.15
CA SER A 83 -1.22 -10.61 -8.92
C SER A 83 -0.47 -9.29 -9.05
N TYR A 84 0.33 -8.90 -8.05
CA TYR A 84 1.14 -7.67 -8.14
C TYR A 84 2.22 -7.80 -9.22
N GLU A 85 2.85 -8.95 -9.32
CA GLU A 85 3.84 -9.25 -10.36
C GLU A 85 3.19 -9.36 -11.75
N GLU A 86 2.02 -10.00 -11.83
CA GLU A 86 1.28 -10.24 -13.07
C GLU A 86 0.84 -8.94 -13.76
N TYR A 87 0.36 -7.98 -12.97
CA TYR A 87 -0.22 -6.75 -13.52
C TYR A 87 0.74 -5.57 -13.56
N CYS A 88 1.91 -5.63 -12.89
CA CYS A 88 2.84 -4.52 -12.85
C CYS A 88 3.40 -4.16 -14.24
N TRP A 89 3.85 -2.93 -14.36
CA TRP A 89 4.54 -2.45 -15.56
C TRP A 89 5.70 -1.53 -15.17
N PRO A 90 6.90 -1.70 -15.75
CA PRO A 90 7.38 -2.85 -16.54
C PRO A 90 7.44 -4.14 -15.71
N ALA A 91 7.07 -5.27 -16.35
CA ALA A 91 7.01 -6.58 -15.66
C ALA A 91 8.38 -7.07 -15.15
N SER A 92 9.47 -6.66 -15.79
CA SER A 92 10.84 -7.05 -15.41
C SER A 92 11.22 -6.61 -13.98
N LEU A 93 10.63 -5.53 -13.47
CA LEU A 93 10.92 -5.02 -12.13
C LEU A 93 10.10 -5.73 -11.03
N GLY A 94 8.93 -6.30 -11.36
CA GLY A 94 8.06 -6.95 -10.39
C GLY A 94 8.69 -8.14 -9.67
N GLY A 95 9.40 -9.01 -10.41
CA GLY A 95 10.06 -10.19 -9.85
C GLY A 95 11.19 -9.87 -8.86
N ALA A 96 11.97 -8.82 -9.13
CA ALA A 96 13.07 -8.39 -8.26
C ALA A 96 12.55 -7.91 -6.90
N PHE A 97 11.46 -7.15 -6.89
CA PHE A 97 10.87 -6.65 -5.65
C PHE A 97 10.18 -7.75 -4.83
N ARG A 98 9.62 -8.77 -5.47
CA ARG A 98 8.99 -9.89 -4.76
C ARG A 98 9.96 -10.67 -3.87
N GLN A 99 11.17 -10.93 -4.38
CA GLN A 99 12.14 -11.78 -3.69
C GLN A 99 12.91 -11.05 -2.58
N GLN A 100 13.16 -9.76 -2.72
CA GLN A 100 14.05 -8.99 -1.86
C GLN A 100 13.43 -7.67 -1.36
N GLY A 101 12.10 -7.60 -1.20
CA GLY A 101 11.37 -6.36 -0.97
C GLY A 101 11.96 -5.43 0.09
N LEU A 102 12.29 -5.93 1.28
CA LEU A 102 12.88 -5.11 2.35
C LEU A 102 14.30 -4.65 1.99
N ALA A 103 15.15 -5.57 1.56
CA ALA A 103 16.53 -5.25 1.19
C ALA A 103 16.58 -4.32 -0.04
N ALA A 104 15.75 -4.57 -1.05
CA ALA A 104 15.68 -3.73 -2.24
C ALA A 104 15.20 -2.30 -1.92
N GLY A 105 14.13 -2.16 -1.11
CA GLY A 105 13.60 -0.85 -0.73
C GLY A 105 14.57 -0.03 0.11
N THR A 106 15.20 -0.63 1.11
CA THR A 106 16.18 0.04 1.97
C THR A 106 17.48 0.37 1.23
N ALA A 107 17.99 -0.55 0.40
CA ALA A 107 19.16 -0.29 -0.42
C ALA A 107 18.91 0.84 -1.44
N LEU A 108 17.73 0.85 -2.08
CA LEU A 108 17.35 1.92 -3.00
C LEU A 108 17.30 3.28 -2.29
N ALA A 109 16.70 3.36 -1.10
CA ALA A 109 16.67 4.60 -0.31
C ALA A 109 18.07 5.07 0.07
N ALA A 110 18.94 4.16 0.51
CA ALA A 110 20.32 4.47 0.86
C ALA A 110 21.13 4.95 -0.34
N VAL A 111 21.05 4.24 -1.48
CA VAL A 111 21.76 4.60 -2.70
C VAL A 111 21.30 5.95 -3.24
N LEU A 112 20.00 6.19 -3.33
CA LEU A 112 19.47 7.47 -3.81
C LEU A 112 19.87 8.63 -2.89
N SER A 113 19.77 8.45 -1.58
CA SER A 113 20.24 9.45 -0.62
C SER A 113 21.73 9.72 -0.75
N ALA A 114 22.55 8.66 -0.90
CA ALA A 114 24.00 8.80 -1.07
C ALA A 114 24.38 9.52 -2.37
N VAL A 115 23.73 9.17 -3.49
CA VAL A 115 23.95 9.83 -4.80
C VAL A 115 23.55 11.31 -4.73
N MET A 116 22.41 11.63 -4.12
CA MET A 116 21.98 13.02 -3.95
C MET A 116 22.91 13.79 -3.02
N LEU A 117 23.39 13.20 -1.91
CA LEU A 117 24.38 13.80 -1.02
C LEU A 117 25.72 14.05 -1.73
N ALA A 118 26.21 13.07 -2.47
CA ALA A 118 27.44 13.21 -3.24
C ALA A 118 27.30 14.31 -4.30
N SER A 119 26.18 14.38 -5.00
CA SER A 119 25.91 15.44 -5.98
C SER A 119 25.86 16.81 -5.33
N ALA A 120 25.15 16.96 -4.23
CA ALA A 120 25.10 18.23 -3.49
C ALA A 120 26.47 18.64 -2.95
N TRP A 121 27.26 17.68 -2.44
CA TRP A 121 28.62 17.93 -1.97
C TRP A 121 29.58 18.37 -3.07
N LEU A 122 29.46 17.78 -4.26
CA LEU A 122 30.32 18.11 -5.42
C LEU A 122 29.96 19.48 -6.02
N PHE A 123 28.67 19.79 -6.14
CA PHE A 123 28.22 21.00 -6.85
C PHE A 123 27.96 22.20 -5.95
N ASN A 124 27.57 21.99 -4.68
CA ASN A 124 27.30 23.04 -3.72
C ASN A 124 27.57 22.61 -2.26
N PRO A 125 28.85 22.36 -1.88
CA PRO A 125 29.22 21.86 -0.56
C PRO A 125 28.80 22.81 0.57
N GLY A 126 28.75 24.12 0.29
CA GLY A 126 28.32 25.13 1.26
C GLY A 126 26.87 25.01 1.68
N ALA A 127 25.98 24.52 0.81
CA ALA A 127 24.56 24.40 1.10
C ALA A 127 24.23 23.29 2.13
N LEU A 128 25.12 22.30 2.27
CA LEU A 128 24.92 21.18 3.20
C LEU A 128 25.17 21.56 4.67
N TRP A 129 26.05 22.54 4.92
CA TRP A 129 26.59 22.81 6.24
C TRP A 129 26.31 24.21 6.76
N ARG A 130 25.79 25.12 5.91
CA ARG A 130 25.47 26.48 6.32
C ARG A 130 24.11 26.52 7.03
N PRO A 131 24.00 27.29 8.14
CA PRO A 131 22.69 27.65 8.66
C PRO A 131 21.89 28.32 7.55
N ASN A 132 20.67 27.90 7.32
CA ASN A 132 19.77 28.49 6.34
C ASN A 132 18.65 29.24 7.08
N PRO A 133 18.89 30.50 7.51
CA PRO A 133 17.87 31.29 8.16
C PRO A 133 16.67 31.45 7.24
N GLY A 134 15.50 31.04 7.71
CA GLY A 134 14.27 31.05 6.90
C GLY A 134 13.95 29.73 6.20
N GLY A 135 14.86 28.73 6.22
CA GLY A 135 14.56 27.35 5.77
C GLY A 135 14.28 27.23 4.26
N ASP A 136 15.00 27.99 3.43
CA ASP A 136 14.84 27.91 1.96
C ASP A 136 15.42 26.60 1.42
N PHE A 137 14.55 25.66 1.10
CA PHE A 137 14.90 24.35 0.54
C PHE A 137 15.53 24.44 -0.86
N TYR A 138 15.16 25.44 -1.64
CA TYR A 138 15.63 25.62 -3.01
C TYR A 138 17.07 26.15 -3.10
N SER A 139 17.60 26.68 -2.01
CA SER A 139 19.04 26.97 -1.89
C SER A 139 19.91 25.72 -1.85
N VAL A 140 19.35 24.57 -1.42
CA VAL A 140 20.05 23.27 -1.37
C VAL A 140 19.83 22.48 -2.66
N VAL A 141 18.59 22.35 -3.09
CA VAL A 141 18.20 21.66 -4.34
C VAL A 141 17.41 22.66 -5.21
N PRO A 142 17.95 23.08 -6.37
CA PRO A 142 17.29 24.03 -7.24
C PRO A 142 15.86 23.56 -7.60
N HIS A 143 14.89 24.47 -7.58
CA HIS A 143 13.49 24.18 -7.82
C HIS A 143 13.25 23.41 -9.13
N GLY A 144 13.86 23.85 -10.25
CA GLY A 144 13.73 23.16 -11.54
C GLY A 144 14.22 21.72 -11.55
N VAL A 145 15.29 21.43 -10.79
CA VAL A 145 15.81 20.05 -10.63
C VAL A 145 14.83 19.21 -9.83
N MET A 146 14.28 19.75 -8.74
CA MET A 146 13.30 19.05 -7.92
C MET A 146 12.03 18.73 -8.72
N VAL A 147 11.47 19.72 -9.42
CA VAL A 147 10.26 19.54 -10.25
C VAL A 147 10.51 18.55 -11.39
N GLY A 148 11.65 18.68 -12.11
CA GLY A 148 11.98 17.77 -13.21
C GLY A 148 12.13 16.32 -12.75
N LEU A 149 12.88 16.09 -11.67
CA LEU A 149 13.15 14.76 -11.15
C LEU A 149 11.88 14.10 -10.58
N PHE A 150 11.23 14.76 -9.63
CA PHE A 150 10.01 14.21 -8.99
C PHE A 150 8.82 14.19 -9.94
N GLY A 151 8.69 15.16 -10.83
CA GLY A 151 7.66 15.16 -11.87
C GLY A 151 7.80 14.00 -12.84
N GLY A 152 9.02 13.75 -13.34
CA GLY A 152 9.31 12.60 -14.20
C GLY A 152 9.02 11.27 -13.54
N VAL A 153 9.48 11.09 -12.28
CA VAL A 153 9.21 9.86 -11.50
C VAL A 153 7.71 9.72 -11.22
N SER A 154 7.02 10.79 -10.85
CA SER A 154 5.58 10.75 -10.60
C SER A 154 4.79 10.37 -11.84
N LEU A 155 5.15 10.88 -13.01
CA LEU A 155 4.53 10.53 -14.28
C LEU A 155 4.74 9.04 -14.62
N PHE A 156 5.96 8.53 -14.43
CA PHE A 156 6.28 7.11 -14.61
C PHE A 156 5.45 6.24 -13.67
N VAL A 157 5.42 6.56 -12.37
CA VAL A 157 4.68 5.81 -11.34
C VAL A 157 3.18 5.82 -11.65
N LEU A 158 2.62 6.99 -11.97
CA LEU A 158 1.20 7.11 -12.30
C LEU A 158 0.85 6.27 -13.55
N SER A 159 1.67 6.34 -14.59
CA SER A 159 1.49 5.52 -15.80
C SER A 159 1.53 4.02 -15.47
N SER A 160 2.50 3.59 -14.66
CA SER A 160 2.65 2.19 -14.23
C SER A 160 1.44 1.71 -13.42
N LEU A 161 0.93 2.53 -12.50
CA LEU A 161 -0.25 2.21 -11.70
C LEU A 161 -1.52 2.14 -12.56
N VAL A 162 -1.72 3.08 -13.48
CA VAL A 162 -2.87 3.09 -14.40
C VAL A 162 -2.86 1.86 -15.30
N ILE A 163 -1.70 1.49 -15.85
CA ILE A 163 -1.56 0.27 -16.66
C ILE A 163 -1.89 -0.97 -15.82
N GLY A 164 -1.35 -1.06 -14.60
CA GLY A 164 -1.58 -2.20 -13.70
C GLY A 164 -3.05 -2.35 -13.32
N ILE A 165 -3.71 -1.25 -12.91
CA ILE A 165 -5.15 -1.26 -12.57
C ILE A 165 -6.00 -1.62 -13.80
N SER A 166 -5.66 -1.09 -14.97
CA SER A 166 -6.41 -1.37 -16.20
C SER A 166 -6.30 -2.83 -16.63
N ARG A 167 -5.13 -3.47 -16.45
CA ARG A 167 -4.94 -4.90 -16.69
C ARG A 167 -5.77 -5.74 -15.72
N PHE A 168 -5.66 -5.45 -14.41
CA PHE A 168 -6.45 -6.12 -13.38
C PHE A 168 -7.96 -5.97 -13.63
N TRP A 169 -8.43 -4.75 -13.92
CA TRP A 169 -9.83 -4.47 -14.16
C TRP A 169 -10.39 -5.25 -15.35
N ARG A 170 -9.68 -5.27 -16.48
CA ARG A 170 -10.10 -6.00 -17.67
C ARG A 170 -10.18 -7.50 -17.43
N GLU A 171 -9.18 -8.09 -16.76
CA GLU A 171 -9.16 -9.52 -16.46
C GLU A 171 -10.24 -9.88 -15.42
N ALA A 172 -10.40 -9.09 -14.38
CA ALA A 172 -11.42 -9.30 -13.37
C ALA A 172 -12.85 -9.21 -13.90
N HIS A 173 -13.11 -8.43 -14.96
CA HIS A 173 -14.45 -8.20 -15.54
C HIS A 173 -14.78 -9.08 -16.76
N HIS A 174 -14.04 -10.15 -16.98
CA HIS A 174 -14.22 -10.96 -18.18
C HIS A 174 -15.57 -11.73 -18.21
N GLU A 175 -16.24 -11.94 -17.05
CA GLU A 175 -17.59 -12.55 -16.99
C GLU A 175 -18.32 -12.16 -15.69
N PRO A 176 -19.64 -11.95 -15.74
CA PRO A 176 -20.46 -11.37 -16.81
C PRO A 176 -20.21 -9.87 -16.98
N ALA A 177 -20.64 -9.31 -18.11
CA ALA A 177 -20.55 -7.87 -18.37
C ALA A 177 -21.31 -7.11 -17.27
N VAL A 178 -20.55 -6.47 -16.38
CA VAL A 178 -21.10 -5.75 -15.24
C VAL A 178 -21.43 -4.32 -15.66
N SER A 179 -22.70 -3.93 -15.57
CA SER A 179 -23.09 -2.55 -15.80
C SER A 179 -22.58 -1.66 -14.68
N LEU A 180 -21.83 -0.60 -15.04
CA LEU A 180 -21.36 0.41 -14.09
C LEU A 180 -22.55 1.23 -13.58
N THR A 181 -22.99 0.99 -12.35
CA THR A 181 -24.01 1.78 -11.69
C THR A 181 -23.39 2.78 -10.73
N ALA A 182 -23.91 4.01 -10.68
CA ALA A 182 -23.41 5.03 -9.74
C ALA A 182 -23.54 4.55 -8.28
N ALA A 183 -24.61 3.83 -7.95
CA ALA A 183 -24.84 3.29 -6.62
C ALA A 183 -23.80 2.21 -6.25
N GLY A 184 -23.46 1.29 -7.16
CA GLY A 184 -22.44 0.26 -6.94
C GLY A 184 -21.05 0.88 -6.78
N LEU A 185 -20.72 1.87 -7.62
CA LEU A 185 -19.46 2.62 -7.50
C LEU A 185 -19.36 3.33 -6.14
N ALA A 186 -20.41 4.04 -5.73
CA ALA A 186 -20.44 4.75 -4.45
C ALA A 186 -20.29 3.79 -3.25
N ARG A 187 -20.97 2.62 -3.29
CA ARG A 187 -20.83 1.58 -2.26
C ARG A 187 -19.40 1.03 -2.22
N GLY A 188 -18.80 0.69 -3.37
CA GLY A 188 -17.45 0.18 -3.43
C GLY A 188 -16.40 1.19 -2.91
N LEU A 189 -16.53 2.46 -3.29
CA LEU A 189 -15.71 3.55 -2.77
C LEU A 189 -15.88 3.70 -1.25
N ARG A 190 -17.12 3.71 -0.75
CA ARG A 190 -17.39 3.79 0.69
C ARG A 190 -16.76 2.61 1.44
N ASP A 191 -16.94 1.38 0.97
CA ASP A 191 -16.37 0.19 1.61
C ASP A 191 -14.83 0.25 1.64
N GLY A 192 -14.20 0.74 0.58
CA GLY A 192 -12.75 0.95 0.50
C GLY A 192 -12.25 2.06 1.43
N LEU A 193 -12.85 3.24 1.37
CA LEU A 193 -12.45 4.41 2.18
C LEU A 193 -12.69 4.19 3.68
N THR A 194 -13.79 3.54 4.06
CA THR A 194 -14.09 3.25 5.48
C THR A 194 -13.37 2.01 6.01
N LEU A 195 -12.63 1.28 5.17
CA LEU A 195 -12.01 -0.01 5.50
C LEU A 195 -13.04 -0.96 6.16
N ARG A 196 -14.28 -0.98 5.62
CA ARG A 196 -15.42 -1.66 6.23
C ARG A 196 -15.15 -3.12 6.57
N HIS A 197 -14.46 -3.84 5.69
CA HIS A 197 -14.20 -5.28 5.81
C HIS A 197 -12.86 -5.60 6.48
N LEU A 198 -12.18 -4.62 7.06
CA LEU A 198 -10.93 -4.84 7.78
C LEU A 198 -11.17 -5.29 9.24
N HIS A 199 -12.43 -5.31 9.69
CA HIS A 199 -12.81 -5.95 10.94
C HIS A 199 -13.27 -7.37 10.71
N SER A 200 -13.22 -8.13 11.77
CA SER A 200 -13.96 -9.38 11.83
C SER A 200 -15.48 -9.10 11.78
N SER A 201 -16.22 -10.04 11.20
CA SER A 201 -17.68 -9.95 10.95
C SER A 201 -18.56 -10.02 12.20
N GLY A 202 -18.01 -10.03 13.39
CA GLY A 202 -18.80 -10.15 14.61
C GLY A 202 -18.86 -11.57 15.20
N VAL A 203 -18.34 -12.59 14.53
CA VAL A 203 -18.26 -13.97 15.06
C VAL A 203 -17.00 -14.10 15.92
N PRO A 204 -17.07 -14.57 17.19
CA PRO A 204 -15.90 -14.76 18.01
C PRO A 204 -15.06 -15.90 17.45
N CYS A 205 -13.87 -15.60 16.97
CA CYS A 205 -12.84 -16.61 16.78
C CYS A 205 -12.34 -17.04 18.17
N THR A 206 -12.59 -18.28 18.52
CA THR A 206 -12.45 -18.76 19.88
C THR A 206 -11.05 -19.34 20.18
N THR A 207 -10.11 -19.18 19.28
CA THR A 207 -8.80 -19.82 19.43
C THR A 207 -7.66 -18.82 19.33
N GLY A 208 -6.90 -18.71 20.39
CA GLY A 208 -5.63 -18.02 20.44
C GLY A 208 -5.74 -16.51 20.72
N GLU A 209 -4.59 -15.88 20.70
CA GLU A 209 -4.40 -14.46 21.01
C GLU A 209 -4.96 -13.48 19.95
N ASP A 210 -5.54 -13.97 18.85
CA ASP A 210 -6.18 -13.15 17.81
C ASP A 210 -7.60 -12.69 18.22
N VAL A 211 -7.69 -12.13 19.43
CA VAL A 211 -8.89 -11.43 19.87
C VAL A 211 -9.16 -10.27 18.95
N ARG A 212 -10.41 -10.05 18.57
CA ARG A 212 -10.85 -8.89 17.78
C ARG A 212 -10.32 -7.60 18.37
N SER A 213 -9.36 -7.02 17.68
CA SER A 213 -8.78 -5.76 18.09
C SER A 213 -9.11 -4.70 17.02
N PRO A 214 -9.71 -3.57 17.39
CA PRO A 214 -9.96 -2.47 16.47
C PRO A 214 -8.65 -1.79 16.03
N TRP A 215 -7.54 -2.06 16.73
CA TRP A 215 -6.26 -1.41 16.51
C TRP A 215 -5.71 -1.58 15.09
N ARG A 216 -5.89 -2.74 14.47
CA ARG A 216 -5.48 -2.95 13.08
C ARG A 216 -6.15 -1.96 12.13
N ARG A 217 -7.44 -1.70 12.30
CA ARG A 217 -8.18 -0.73 11.50
C ARG A 217 -7.75 0.69 11.80
N TRP A 218 -7.56 1.04 13.07
CA TRP A 218 -7.10 2.37 13.46
C TRP A 218 -5.71 2.69 12.90
N PHE A 219 -4.75 1.79 13.06
CA PHE A 219 -3.42 1.97 12.49
C PHE A 219 -3.45 2.01 10.96
N HIS A 220 -4.33 1.24 10.35
CA HIS A 220 -4.50 1.29 8.90
C HIS A 220 -5.14 2.60 8.45
N HIS A 221 -6.13 3.15 9.18
CA HIS A 221 -6.65 4.50 8.93
C HIS A 221 -5.56 5.55 9.09
N GLY A 222 -4.75 5.49 10.15
CA GLY A 222 -3.61 6.38 10.35
C GLY A 222 -2.64 6.35 9.18
N THR A 223 -2.31 5.16 8.67
CA THR A 223 -1.46 5.00 7.48
C THR A 223 -2.13 5.53 6.21
N PHE A 224 -3.37 5.16 5.95
CA PHE A 224 -4.08 5.50 4.71
C PHE A 224 -4.37 7.00 4.62
N TYR A 225 -5.04 7.56 5.63
CA TYR A 225 -5.35 8.98 5.65
C TYR A 225 -4.12 9.84 5.88
N GLY A 226 -3.13 9.34 6.65
CA GLY A 226 -1.83 9.99 6.80
C GLY A 226 -1.13 10.17 5.45
N PHE A 227 -1.10 9.13 4.62
CA PHE A 227 -0.56 9.20 3.26
C PHE A 227 -1.33 10.21 2.38
N LEU A 228 -2.66 10.17 2.41
CA LEU A 228 -3.48 11.10 1.63
C LEU A 228 -3.29 12.56 2.05
N LEU A 229 -3.15 12.82 3.36
CA LEU A 229 -2.90 14.17 3.88
C LEU A 229 -1.50 14.67 3.49
N CYS A 230 -0.45 13.83 3.55
CA CYS A 230 0.88 14.19 3.07
C CYS A 230 0.87 14.45 1.56
N PHE A 231 0.16 13.64 0.77
CA PHE A 231 -0.01 13.87 -0.66
C PHE A 231 -0.75 15.17 -0.95
N ALA A 232 -1.83 15.45 -0.22
CA ALA A 232 -2.56 16.71 -0.31
C ALA A 232 -1.69 17.91 0.08
N SER A 233 -0.87 17.78 1.13
CA SER A 233 0.11 18.80 1.53
C SER A 233 1.04 19.17 0.38
N THR A 234 1.66 18.18 -0.25
CA THR A 234 2.56 18.40 -1.40
C THR A 234 1.82 19.00 -2.59
N SER A 235 0.59 18.54 -2.87
CA SER A 235 -0.24 19.06 -3.96
C SER A 235 -0.61 20.54 -3.73
N VAL A 236 -1.01 20.90 -2.50
CA VAL A 236 -1.32 22.29 -2.13
C VAL A 236 -0.07 23.16 -2.20
N ALA A 237 1.10 22.65 -1.76
CA ALA A 237 2.37 23.35 -1.87
C ALA A 237 2.73 23.63 -3.34
N ALA A 238 2.52 22.67 -4.24
CA ALA A 238 2.74 22.86 -5.68
C ALA A 238 1.79 23.90 -6.28
N VAL A 239 0.53 23.95 -5.84
CA VAL A 239 -0.41 25.00 -6.24
C VAL A 239 0.03 26.38 -5.73
N TYR A 240 0.48 26.46 -4.47
CA TYR A 240 0.99 27.71 -3.90
C TYR A 240 2.21 28.23 -4.68
N ASP A 241 3.13 27.34 -5.01
CA ASP A 241 4.29 27.70 -5.84
C ASP A 241 3.87 28.20 -7.24
N ALA A 242 2.92 27.53 -7.91
CA ALA A 242 2.39 27.96 -9.19
C ALA A 242 1.66 29.32 -9.13
N LEU A 243 1.14 29.70 -7.97
CA LEU A 243 0.55 31.01 -7.70
C LEU A 243 1.58 32.08 -7.31
N GLY A 244 2.85 31.72 -7.26
CA GLY A 244 3.95 32.64 -6.92
C GLY A 244 4.14 32.85 -5.40
N TRP A 245 3.55 31.99 -4.58
CA TRP A 245 3.76 32.03 -3.14
C TRP A 245 5.04 31.27 -2.79
N SER A 246 6.05 31.99 -2.31
CA SER A 246 7.36 31.41 -2.06
C SER A 246 7.39 30.53 -0.78
N ALA A 247 8.03 29.36 -0.88
CA ALA A 247 8.45 28.58 0.28
C ALA A 247 9.63 29.26 0.99
N PRO A 248 9.85 29.00 2.31
CA PRO A 248 9.11 28.09 3.18
C PRO A 248 7.80 28.69 3.71
N TYR A 249 6.77 27.89 3.73
CA TYR A 249 5.45 28.33 4.23
C TYR A 249 5.42 28.44 5.76
N ALA A 250 4.55 29.34 6.27
CA ALA A 250 4.31 29.50 7.70
C ALA A 250 3.79 28.21 8.33
N TYR A 251 4.08 27.97 9.61
CA TYR A 251 3.61 26.78 10.33
C TYR A 251 2.09 26.62 10.37
N THR A 252 1.36 27.73 10.27
CA THR A 252 -0.12 27.77 10.23
C THR A 252 -0.69 27.69 8.82
N SER A 253 0.15 27.54 7.80
CA SER A 253 -0.31 27.43 6.42
C SER A 253 -0.92 26.05 6.15
N LEU A 254 -1.84 25.99 5.19
CA LEU A 254 -2.56 24.75 4.86
C LEU A 254 -1.62 23.58 4.53
N PRO A 255 -0.59 23.72 3.66
CA PRO A 255 0.30 22.61 3.36
C PRO A 255 1.05 22.10 4.61
N VAL A 256 1.49 23.00 5.51
CA VAL A 256 2.20 22.58 6.74
C VAL A 256 1.26 21.88 7.72
N ILE A 257 0.02 22.35 7.89
CA ILE A 257 -0.98 21.67 8.74
C ILE A 257 -1.31 20.28 8.20
N LEU A 258 -1.57 20.15 6.90
CA LEU A 258 -1.85 18.86 6.27
C LEU A 258 -0.66 17.91 6.38
N GLY A 259 0.55 18.39 6.11
CA GLY A 259 1.78 17.61 6.21
C GLY A 259 2.09 17.16 7.64
N THR A 260 1.85 18.02 8.63
CA THR A 260 2.04 17.66 10.04
C THR A 260 1.03 16.62 10.50
N ALA A 261 -0.26 16.82 10.23
CA ALA A 261 -1.30 15.86 10.60
C ALA A 261 -1.09 14.52 9.90
N GLY A 262 -0.79 14.56 8.59
CA GLY A 262 -0.49 13.37 7.80
C GLY A 262 0.77 12.65 8.29
N GLY A 263 1.82 13.42 8.62
CA GLY A 263 3.06 12.90 9.15
C GLY A 263 2.89 12.19 10.50
N ILE A 264 2.13 12.74 11.42
CA ILE A 264 1.80 12.07 12.68
C ILE A 264 1.07 10.74 12.41
N GLY A 265 0.09 10.75 11.50
CA GLY A 265 -0.61 9.54 11.08
C GLY A 265 0.34 8.48 10.51
N LEU A 266 1.31 8.88 9.69
CA LEU A 266 2.32 8.00 9.10
C LEU A 266 3.45 7.58 10.07
N LEU A 267 3.62 8.23 11.21
CA LEU A 267 4.47 7.71 12.29
C LEU A 267 3.75 6.62 13.08
N ILE A 268 2.52 6.91 13.51
CA ILE A 268 1.76 6.02 14.42
C ILE A 268 1.22 4.80 13.65
N GLY A 269 0.64 5.02 12.47
CA GLY A 269 0.00 3.97 11.70
C GLY A 269 0.94 2.83 11.29
N PRO A 270 2.00 3.10 10.52
CA PRO A 270 2.97 2.08 10.11
C PRO A 270 3.68 1.41 11.30
N ALA A 271 4.06 2.18 12.34
CA ALA A 271 4.68 1.60 13.54
C ALA A 271 3.74 0.61 14.23
N GLY A 272 2.46 0.99 14.42
CA GLY A 272 1.46 0.10 14.99
C GLY A 272 1.21 -1.16 14.15
N LEU A 273 1.15 -1.00 12.82
CA LEU A 273 1.01 -2.15 11.90
C LEU A 273 2.22 -3.08 11.93
N MET A 274 3.46 -2.56 12.06
CA MET A 274 4.66 -3.37 12.21
C MET A 274 4.63 -4.19 13.51
N VAL A 275 4.22 -3.57 14.63
CA VAL A 275 4.08 -4.28 15.91
C VAL A 275 3.03 -5.39 15.82
N GLN A 276 1.86 -5.09 15.28
CA GLN A 276 0.78 -6.09 15.12
C GLN A 276 1.19 -7.25 14.21
N ARG A 277 1.94 -6.95 13.14
CA ARG A 277 2.41 -7.96 12.22
C ARG A 277 3.34 -8.98 12.89
N ARG A 278 4.25 -8.53 13.78
CA ARG A 278 5.17 -9.41 14.52
C ARG A 278 4.44 -10.35 15.50
N ARG A 279 3.23 -9.96 15.93
CA ARG A 279 2.38 -10.76 16.83
C ARG A 279 1.39 -11.65 16.09
N ARG A 280 1.37 -11.57 14.77
CA ARG A 280 0.38 -12.26 13.95
C ARG A 280 0.73 -13.75 13.83
N ASP A 281 -0.34 -14.60 13.78
CA ASP A 281 -0.21 -16.03 13.52
C ASP A 281 0.52 -16.28 12.18
N PRO A 282 1.65 -17.00 12.19
CA PRO A 282 2.38 -17.35 10.96
C PRO A 282 1.54 -18.14 9.94
N ALA A 283 0.54 -18.90 10.40
CA ALA A 283 -0.35 -19.65 9.52
C ALA A 283 -1.17 -18.77 8.58
N LEU A 284 -1.38 -17.49 8.93
CA LEU A 284 -2.11 -16.53 8.11
C LEU A 284 -1.25 -15.80 7.08
N THR A 285 0.06 -15.99 7.12
CA THR A 285 1.01 -15.17 6.36
C THR A 285 1.77 -15.98 5.33
N ASP A 286 2.03 -15.35 4.19
CA ASP A 286 3.03 -15.83 3.23
C ASP A 286 4.38 -15.19 3.59
N PRO A 287 5.46 -15.99 3.83
CA PRO A 287 6.79 -15.46 4.09
C PRO A 287 7.32 -14.51 3.01
N ALA A 288 6.99 -14.74 1.73
CA ALA A 288 7.37 -13.86 0.63
C ALA A 288 6.71 -12.47 0.73
N GLN A 289 5.53 -12.39 1.35
CA GLN A 289 4.84 -11.14 1.61
C GLN A 289 5.53 -10.29 2.69
N ASN A 290 6.25 -10.93 3.60
CA ASN A 290 6.82 -10.26 4.76
C ASN A 290 7.76 -9.13 4.37
N GLY A 291 8.70 -9.39 3.47
CA GLY A 291 9.66 -8.37 3.03
C GLY A 291 9.04 -7.17 2.31
N LEU A 292 8.01 -7.40 1.50
CA LEU A 292 7.30 -6.32 0.80
C LEU A 292 6.51 -5.42 1.76
N ASP A 293 5.81 -6.03 2.72
CA ASP A 293 5.03 -5.30 3.70
C ASP A 293 5.92 -4.47 4.64
N GLU A 294 7.01 -5.06 5.13
CA GLU A 294 7.95 -4.39 6.02
C GLU A 294 8.68 -3.25 5.32
N SER A 295 9.13 -3.45 4.08
CA SER A 295 9.75 -2.40 3.27
C SER A 295 8.82 -1.20 3.10
N PHE A 296 7.57 -1.45 2.73
CA PHE A 296 6.60 -0.38 2.51
C PHE A 296 6.28 0.39 3.80
N LEU A 297 6.02 -0.32 4.90
CA LEU A 297 5.75 0.31 6.21
C LEU A 297 6.96 1.10 6.71
N LEU A 298 8.17 0.57 6.55
CA LEU A 298 9.40 1.24 6.94
C LEU A 298 9.65 2.51 6.11
N LEU A 299 9.48 2.45 4.79
CA LEU A 299 9.64 3.61 3.91
C LEU A 299 8.62 4.71 4.25
N LEU A 300 7.36 4.37 4.52
CA LEU A 300 6.35 5.33 4.96
C LEU A 300 6.73 5.98 6.30
N PHE A 301 7.17 5.17 7.26
CA PHE A 301 7.60 5.65 8.58
C PHE A 301 8.81 6.59 8.46
N LEU A 302 9.84 6.19 7.70
CA LEU A 302 11.05 6.99 7.51
C LEU A 302 10.78 8.27 6.72
N THR A 303 9.92 8.23 5.71
CA THR A 303 9.47 9.42 4.98
C THR A 303 8.85 10.43 5.93
N SER A 304 7.96 9.96 6.79
CA SER A 304 7.30 10.82 7.76
C SER A 304 8.24 11.34 8.84
N LEU A 305 9.06 10.47 9.41
CA LEU A 305 10.04 10.84 10.44
C LEU A 305 11.00 11.91 9.91
N SER A 306 11.60 11.67 8.75
CA SER A 306 12.53 12.62 8.14
C SER A 306 11.86 13.93 7.74
N GLY A 307 10.61 13.90 7.25
CA GLY A 307 9.84 15.10 6.89
C GLY A 307 9.46 15.96 8.11
N LEU A 308 9.02 15.34 9.19
CA LEU A 308 8.71 16.06 10.43
C LEU A 308 9.97 16.61 11.11
N LEU A 309 11.07 15.86 11.09
CA LEU A 309 12.37 16.35 11.55
C LEU A 309 12.84 17.53 10.70
N LEU A 310 12.68 17.47 9.37
CA LEU A 310 13.00 18.56 8.47
C LEU A 310 12.17 19.82 8.79
N LEU A 311 10.88 19.66 9.07
CA LEU A 311 10.02 20.78 9.47
C LEU A 311 10.49 21.44 10.77
N VAL A 312 10.86 20.66 11.79
CA VAL A 312 11.31 21.16 13.10
C VAL A 312 12.71 21.78 13.03
N LEU A 313 13.59 21.22 12.18
CA LEU A 313 15.00 21.62 12.09
C LEU A 313 15.30 22.50 10.87
N ARG A 314 14.28 23.05 10.21
CA ARG A 314 14.43 23.79 8.95
C ARG A 314 15.33 25.02 9.03
N ASP A 315 15.45 25.63 10.22
CA ASP A 315 16.31 26.81 10.46
C ASP A 315 17.71 26.44 10.98
N ARG A 316 18.03 25.13 11.07
CA ARG A 316 19.29 24.62 11.62
C ARG A 316 20.27 24.21 10.52
N THR A 317 21.54 24.09 10.90
CA THR A 317 22.61 23.61 9.99
C THR A 317 22.35 22.20 9.43
N ALA A 318 21.62 21.36 10.14
CA ALA A 318 21.27 20.01 9.71
C ALA A 318 20.26 19.96 8.55
N MET A 319 19.60 21.08 8.20
CA MET A 319 18.52 21.14 7.24
C MET A 319 18.94 20.61 5.86
N GLY A 320 20.10 21.01 5.35
CA GLY A 320 20.57 20.60 4.02
C GLY A 320 20.75 19.08 3.87
N ILE A 321 21.42 18.45 4.85
CA ILE A 321 21.61 16.99 4.86
C ILE A 321 20.28 16.29 5.03
N LEU A 322 19.45 16.75 5.97
CA LEU A 322 18.16 16.14 6.28
C LEU A 322 17.19 16.24 5.10
N LEU A 323 17.19 17.35 4.37
CA LEU A 323 16.43 17.52 3.13
C LEU A 323 16.82 16.46 2.09
N ILE A 324 18.10 16.28 1.83
CA ILE A 324 18.57 15.34 0.82
C ILE A 324 18.25 13.89 1.22
N VAL A 325 18.45 13.54 2.48
CA VAL A 325 18.07 12.21 2.98
C VAL A 325 16.57 11.98 2.85
N HIS A 326 15.76 12.98 3.22
CA HIS A 326 14.31 12.92 3.06
C HIS A 326 13.91 12.72 1.60
N LEU A 327 14.45 13.51 0.68
CA LEU A 327 14.17 13.38 -0.76
C LEU A 327 14.58 12.02 -1.31
N GLY A 328 15.71 11.46 -0.88
CA GLY A 328 16.15 10.11 -1.26
C GLY A 328 15.17 9.02 -0.79
N ILE A 329 14.68 9.12 0.45
CA ILE A 329 13.68 8.19 1.00
C ILE A 329 12.34 8.32 0.25
N VAL A 330 11.88 9.55 0.01
CA VAL A 330 10.65 9.82 -0.76
C VAL A 330 10.77 9.26 -2.17
N MET A 331 11.90 9.47 -2.84
CA MET A 331 12.15 8.93 -4.18
C MET A 331 12.09 7.40 -4.19
N ALA A 332 12.72 6.74 -3.21
CA ALA A 332 12.67 5.29 -3.08
C ALA A 332 11.24 4.80 -2.84
N LEU A 333 10.48 5.48 -1.98
CA LEU A 333 9.07 5.17 -1.77
C LEU A 333 8.30 5.25 -3.09
N PHE A 334 8.42 6.35 -3.84
CA PHE A 334 7.71 6.55 -5.10
C PHE A 334 8.06 5.48 -6.14
N VAL A 335 9.35 5.23 -6.40
CA VAL A 335 9.79 4.23 -7.37
C VAL A 335 9.29 2.83 -7.02
N THR A 336 9.13 2.52 -5.73
CA THR A 336 8.65 1.20 -5.28
C THR A 336 7.12 1.06 -5.28
N LEU A 337 6.34 2.16 -5.40
CA LEU A 337 4.87 2.10 -5.36
C LEU A 337 4.24 1.10 -6.34
N PRO A 338 4.64 1.05 -7.63
CA PRO A 338 4.01 0.12 -8.59
C PRO A 338 4.34 -1.35 -8.37
N TYR A 339 5.42 -1.67 -7.66
CA TYR A 339 5.96 -3.03 -7.50
C TYR A 339 5.81 -3.56 -6.08
N GLY A 340 5.57 -2.67 -5.12
CA GLY A 340 5.49 -2.96 -3.70
C GLY A 340 4.06 -3.16 -3.19
N LYS A 341 3.93 -3.06 -1.86
CA LYS A 341 2.64 -3.24 -1.19
C LYS A 341 1.61 -2.15 -1.48
N PHE A 342 2.00 -1.00 -1.99
CA PHE A 342 1.06 0.10 -2.28
C PHE A 342 -0.09 -0.31 -3.20
N VAL A 343 0.20 -1.11 -4.24
CA VAL A 343 -0.82 -1.53 -5.23
C VAL A 343 -1.97 -2.33 -4.62
N HIS A 344 -1.78 -2.91 -3.41
CA HIS A 344 -2.85 -3.66 -2.74
C HIS A 344 -4.09 -2.80 -2.48
N GLY A 345 -3.92 -1.52 -2.17
CA GLY A 345 -5.03 -0.59 -1.95
C GLY A 345 -5.85 -0.38 -3.23
N LEU A 346 -5.15 -0.21 -4.34
CA LEU A 346 -5.76 0.05 -5.65
C LEU A 346 -6.50 -1.19 -6.18
N TYR A 347 -5.86 -2.37 -6.15
CA TYR A 347 -6.48 -3.61 -6.63
C TYR A 347 -7.64 -4.04 -5.72
N ARG A 348 -7.51 -3.84 -4.40
CA ARG A 348 -8.62 -4.09 -3.48
C ARG A 348 -9.79 -3.16 -3.70
N LEU A 349 -9.54 -1.87 -3.91
CA LEU A 349 -10.59 -0.92 -4.24
C LEU A 349 -11.32 -1.32 -5.52
N ALA A 350 -10.58 -1.68 -6.57
CA ALA A 350 -11.16 -2.18 -7.82
C ALA A 350 -11.97 -3.47 -7.59
N ALA A 351 -11.47 -4.41 -6.78
CA ALA A 351 -12.19 -5.63 -6.43
C ALA A 351 -13.46 -5.37 -5.62
N LEU A 352 -13.44 -4.41 -4.67
CA LEU A 352 -14.62 -3.99 -3.90
C LEU A 352 -15.65 -3.30 -4.77
N ILE A 353 -15.23 -2.48 -5.73
CA ILE A 353 -16.14 -1.86 -6.70
C ILE A 353 -16.82 -2.96 -7.51
N LYS A 354 -16.07 -3.90 -8.08
CA LYS A 354 -16.64 -5.05 -8.80
C LYS A 354 -17.66 -5.81 -7.94
N TYR A 355 -17.29 -6.17 -6.71
CA TYR A 355 -18.17 -6.87 -5.77
C TYR A 355 -19.51 -6.14 -5.56
N ASN A 356 -19.47 -4.82 -5.37
CA ASN A 356 -20.68 -4.04 -5.16
C ASN A 356 -21.51 -3.81 -6.44
N LEU A 357 -20.92 -4.03 -7.61
CA LEU A 357 -21.62 -3.98 -8.90
C LEU A 357 -22.31 -5.30 -9.24
N THR A 358 -21.73 -6.44 -8.82
CA THR A 358 -22.27 -7.78 -9.14
C THR A 358 -23.23 -8.32 -8.08
N THR A 359 -22.80 -8.34 -6.81
CA THR A 359 -23.49 -9.07 -5.73
C THR A 359 -24.60 -8.25 -5.04
N ARG A 360 -24.61 -6.94 -5.23
CA ARG A 360 -25.57 -6.01 -4.57
C ARG A 360 -26.29 -5.08 -5.55
N GLY A 361 -26.20 -5.40 -6.83
CA GLY A 361 -26.86 -4.67 -7.93
C GLY A 361 -28.33 -4.94 -8.06
#